data_d05dcfb23758d16a59ec0305d648ffc1
#
_entry.id   d05dcfb23758d16a59ec0305d648ffc1
#
_cell.length_a   1.000
_cell.length_b   1.000
_cell.length_c   1.000
_cell.angle_alpha   90.00
_cell.angle_beta   90.00
_cell.angle_gamma   90.00
#
_symmetry.space_group_name_H-M   'P 1'
#
loop_
_entity.id
_entity.type
_entity.pdbx_description
1 polymer ?
#
loop_
_entity_poly.entity_id
_entity_poly.type
_entity_poly.pdbx_seq_one_letter_code
_entity_poly.pdbx_strand_id
1 'polypeptide(L)'
;SHIAVMLARSGIGKLRLVDFDVVDVTNLNRQMYLIPQLGKPKPEALLEILYQINPYAVYEPVCVRVTPENVKELFEEYPIVCEAFDRPDQKAMLVREVLSKCPETTVISGNGMAGYADINEIRTQRVMQRLYVCGDQKTDVGDGIGLIAPRVSACAAHEANQVLQLIMQNK
;
A
#
# COMPACT_ATOMS: atom_id res chain seq x y z
N SER A 1 2.49 4.70 -1.81
CA SER A 1 3.86 5.14 -2.14
C SER A 1 4.87 4.80 -1.03
N HIS A 2 4.61 5.11 0.25
CA HIS A 2 5.53 4.84 1.38
C HIS A 2 5.97 3.38 1.46
N ILE A 3 5.03 2.44 1.40
CA ILE A 3 5.31 0.99 1.45
C ILE A 3 6.31 0.62 0.35
N ALA A 4 6.07 1.03 -0.89
CA ALA A 4 6.93 0.72 -2.03
C ALA A 4 8.36 1.29 -1.85
N VAL A 5 8.48 2.54 -1.37
CA VAL A 5 9.77 3.17 -1.08
C VAL A 5 10.52 2.41 0.02
N MET A 6 9.85 2.02 1.10
CA MET A 6 10.46 1.26 2.20
C MET A 6 10.91 -0.13 1.73
N LEU A 7 10.10 -0.82 0.93
CA LEU A 7 10.45 -2.14 0.39
C LEU A 7 11.62 -2.06 -0.60
N ALA A 8 11.65 -1.05 -1.47
CA ALA A 8 12.78 -0.83 -2.38
C ALA A 8 14.10 -0.60 -1.61
N ARG A 9 14.07 0.22 -0.53
CA ARG A 9 15.23 0.43 0.36
C ARG A 9 15.65 -0.83 1.10
N SER A 10 14.71 -1.73 1.36
CA SER A 10 14.98 -3.02 2.04
C SER A 10 15.45 -4.13 1.09
N GLY A 11 15.64 -3.83 -0.19
CA GLY A 11 16.19 -4.79 -1.16
C GLY A 11 15.17 -5.78 -1.70
N ILE A 12 13.87 -5.42 -1.75
CA ILE A 12 12.87 -6.27 -2.43
C ILE A 12 13.24 -6.42 -3.91
N GLY A 13 13.12 -7.65 -4.43
CA GLY A 13 13.52 -7.95 -5.81
C GLY A 13 12.49 -7.56 -6.88
N LYS A 14 11.19 -7.61 -6.55
CA LYS A 14 10.12 -7.31 -7.51
C LYS A 14 8.93 -6.65 -6.82
N LEU A 15 8.39 -5.58 -7.45
CA LEU A 15 7.16 -4.89 -7.02
C LEU A 15 6.28 -4.59 -8.23
N ARG A 16 5.00 -4.93 -8.15
CA ARG A 16 3.94 -4.41 -9.03
C ARG A 16 3.26 -3.22 -8.35
N LEU A 17 3.10 -2.13 -9.09
CA LEU A 17 2.50 -0.87 -8.64
C LEU A 17 1.20 -0.65 -9.39
N VAL A 18 0.06 -0.82 -8.74
CA VAL A 18 -1.26 -0.71 -9.38
C VAL A 18 -1.99 0.50 -8.84
N ASP A 19 -2.29 1.46 -9.69
CA ASP A 19 -3.10 2.65 -9.40
C ASP A 19 -3.62 3.21 -10.73
N PHE A 20 -4.76 3.89 -10.73
CA PHE A 20 -5.31 4.53 -11.93
C PHE A 20 -5.26 6.05 -11.86
N ASP A 21 -4.91 6.62 -10.71
CA ASP A 21 -4.90 8.06 -10.48
C ASP A 21 -3.62 8.72 -11.02
N VAL A 22 -3.71 10.03 -11.16
CA VAL A 22 -2.55 10.91 -11.35
C VAL A 22 -2.12 11.53 -10.02
N VAL A 23 -0.89 12.00 -9.96
CA VAL A 23 -0.37 12.75 -8.81
C VAL A 23 -1.06 14.12 -8.75
N ASP A 24 -1.72 14.38 -7.63
CA ASP A 24 -2.40 15.65 -7.34
C ASP A 24 -1.70 16.41 -6.21
N VAL A 25 -1.86 17.73 -6.17
CA VAL A 25 -1.28 18.60 -5.14
C VAL A 25 -1.71 18.16 -3.72
N THR A 26 -2.93 17.65 -3.56
CA THR A 26 -3.44 17.15 -2.29
C THR A 26 -2.78 15.85 -1.82
N ASN A 27 -2.02 15.18 -2.67
CA ASN A 27 -1.24 14.00 -2.29
C ASN A 27 0.09 14.35 -1.62
N LEU A 28 0.64 15.54 -1.90
CA LEU A 28 1.98 15.94 -1.45
C LEU A 28 2.11 16.08 0.07
N ASN A 29 0.99 16.25 0.77
CA ASN A 29 0.98 16.34 2.23
C ASN A 29 1.29 15.01 2.95
N ARG A 30 1.18 13.87 2.23
CA ARG A 30 1.29 12.55 2.84
C ARG A 30 1.82 11.42 1.96
N GLN A 31 2.07 11.66 0.67
CA GLN A 31 2.61 10.65 -0.25
C GLN A 31 4.04 11.01 -0.65
N MET A 32 4.76 10.08 -1.22
CA MET A 32 6.20 10.23 -1.54
C MET A 32 6.47 11.01 -2.83
N TYR A 33 5.44 11.54 -3.46
CA TYR A 33 5.56 12.31 -4.69
C TYR A 33 6.09 13.72 -4.46
N LEU A 34 6.68 14.30 -5.49
CA LEU A 34 7.29 15.62 -5.50
C LEU A 34 6.58 16.52 -6.51
N ILE A 35 6.74 17.85 -6.36
CA ILE A 35 6.15 18.86 -7.24
C ILE A 35 6.36 18.58 -8.73
N PRO A 36 7.57 18.20 -9.22
CA PRO A 36 7.78 17.90 -10.65
C PRO A 36 6.97 16.70 -11.18
N GLN A 37 6.32 15.93 -10.31
CA GLN A 37 5.54 14.75 -10.68
C GLN A 37 4.04 15.02 -10.77
N LEU A 38 3.60 16.24 -10.46
CA LEU A 38 2.18 16.63 -10.57
C LEU A 38 1.64 16.34 -11.98
N GLY A 39 0.47 15.71 -12.04
CA GLY A 39 -0.21 15.31 -13.29
C GLY A 39 0.30 14.01 -13.92
N LYS A 40 1.40 13.42 -13.45
CA LYS A 40 1.86 12.11 -13.94
C LYS A 40 1.00 10.97 -13.35
N PRO A 41 0.78 9.86 -14.08
CA PRO A 41 0.20 8.65 -13.50
C PRO A 41 0.99 8.21 -12.26
N LYS A 42 0.28 7.89 -11.17
CA LYS A 42 0.94 7.54 -9.89
C LYS A 42 1.91 6.37 -10.00
N PRO A 43 1.60 5.25 -10.71
CA PRO A 43 2.55 4.16 -10.86
C PRO A 43 3.85 4.56 -11.57
N GLU A 44 3.74 5.42 -12.60
CA GLU A 44 4.91 5.91 -13.36
C GLU A 44 5.75 6.89 -12.53
N ALA A 45 5.10 7.83 -11.82
CA ALA A 45 5.77 8.76 -10.93
C ALA A 45 6.51 8.02 -9.79
N LEU A 46 5.90 6.97 -9.24
CA LEU A 46 6.53 6.14 -8.22
C LEU A 46 7.70 5.33 -8.77
N LEU A 47 7.57 4.80 -9.99
CA LEU A 47 8.65 4.10 -10.69
C LEU A 47 9.93 4.94 -10.78
N GLU A 48 9.80 6.23 -11.14
CA GLU A 48 10.93 7.17 -11.21
C GLU A 48 11.66 7.28 -9.86
N ILE A 49 10.92 7.35 -8.76
CA ILE A 49 11.48 7.41 -7.40
C ILE A 49 12.18 6.10 -7.04
N LEU A 50 11.55 4.97 -7.32
CA LEU A 50 12.07 3.66 -6.94
C LEU A 50 13.37 3.31 -7.65
N TYR A 51 13.51 3.67 -8.93
CA TYR A 51 14.78 3.46 -9.65
C TYR A 51 15.95 4.32 -9.13
N GLN A 52 15.66 5.49 -8.53
CA GLN A 52 16.68 6.28 -7.84
C GLN A 52 17.12 5.68 -6.50
N ILE A 53 16.27 4.79 -5.91
CA ILE A 53 16.56 4.12 -4.64
C ILE A 53 17.25 2.77 -4.87
N ASN A 54 16.68 1.95 -5.73
CA ASN A 54 17.19 0.60 -6.03
C ASN A 54 16.99 0.28 -7.53
N PRO A 55 17.99 0.52 -8.35
CA PRO A 55 17.89 0.27 -9.79
C PRO A 55 17.98 -1.23 -10.16
N TYR A 56 18.25 -2.11 -9.21
CA TYR A 56 18.43 -3.55 -9.45
C TYR A 56 17.15 -4.36 -9.30
N ALA A 57 16.10 -3.77 -8.72
CA ALA A 57 14.81 -4.44 -8.57
C ALA A 57 13.97 -4.31 -9.84
N VAL A 58 13.01 -5.22 -10.01
CA VAL A 58 12.02 -5.19 -11.09
C VAL A 58 10.78 -4.46 -10.61
N TYR A 59 10.40 -3.40 -11.30
CA TYR A 59 9.19 -2.63 -11.01
C TYR A 59 8.22 -2.71 -12.18
N GLU A 60 6.97 -3.06 -11.91
CA GLU A 60 5.91 -3.20 -12.91
C GLU A 60 4.80 -2.16 -12.66
N PRO A 61 4.87 -0.98 -13.28
CA PRO A 61 3.81 0.02 -13.18
C PRO A 61 2.60 -0.41 -14.01
N VAL A 62 1.42 -0.42 -13.40
CA VAL A 62 0.16 -0.77 -14.04
C VAL A 62 -0.87 0.32 -13.74
N CYS A 63 -1.18 1.13 -14.77
CA CYS A 63 -2.14 2.22 -14.65
C CYS A 63 -3.55 1.72 -14.98
N VAL A 64 -4.23 1.11 -13.99
CA VAL A 64 -5.56 0.53 -14.16
C VAL A 64 -6.38 0.66 -12.88
N ARG A 65 -7.68 0.87 -13.03
CA ARG A 65 -8.63 0.76 -11.91
C ARG A 65 -8.83 -0.70 -11.56
N VAL A 66 -8.61 -1.05 -10.30
CA VAL A 66 -8.89 -2.40 -9.80
C VAL A 66 -10.41 -2.59 -9.66
N THR A 67 -10.89 -3.69 -10.21
CA THR A 67 -12.29 -4.11 -10.15
C THR A 67 -12.38 -5.59 -9.78
N PRO A 68 -13.54 -6.10 -9.33
CA PRO A 68 -13.68 -7.53 -9.06
C PRO A 68 -13.27 -8.44 -10.21
N GLU A 69 -13.44 -7.99 -11.46
CA GLU A 69 -13.17 -8.79 -12.66
C GLU A 69 -11.68 -8.97 -12.92
N ASN A 70 -10.86 -7.94 -12.65
CA ASN A 70 -9.41 -7.96 -12.97
C ASN A 70 -8.50 -8.31 -11.78
N VAL A 71 -9.04 -8.46 -10.56
CA VAL A 71 -8.25 -8.77 -9.35
C VAL A 71 -7.38 -10.01 -9.54
N LYS A 72 -7.96 -11.09 -10.10
CA LYS A 72 -7.22 -12.34 -10.28
C LYS A 72 -6.02 -12.15 -11.21
N GLU A 73 -6.22 -11.57 -12.37
CA GLU A 73 -5.16 -11.29 -13.35
C GLU A 73 -4.05 -10.40 -12.77
N LEU A 74 -4.45 -9.39 -11.98
CA LEU A 74 -3.51 -8.44 -11.41
C LEU A 74 -2.65 -9.02 -10.27
N PHE A 75 -3.18 -9.97 -9.48
CA PHE A 75 -2.57 -10.30 -8.19
C PHE A 75 -2.27 -11.78 -7.95
N GLU A 76 -2.77 -12.74 -8.75
CA GLU A 76 -2.61 -14.18 -8.46
C GLU A 76 -1.15 -14.66 -8.44
N GLU A 77 -0.25 -13.98 -9.18
CA GLU A 77 1.17 -14.31 -9.22
C GLU A 77 1.97 -13.74 -8.02
N TYR A 78 1.34 -12.90 -7.19
CA TYR A 78 2.00 -12.22 -6.09
C TYR A 78 1.63 -12.86 -4.76
N PRO A 79 2.63 -13.33 -3.98
CA PRO A 79 2.36 -13.96 -2.69
C PRO A 79 1.87 -12.98 -1.63
N ILE A 80 2.10 -11.67 -1.82
CA ILE A 80 1.71 -10.61 -0.89
C ILE A 80 1.12 -9.42 -1.67
N VAL A 81 -0.03 -8.93 -1.23
CA VAL A 81 -0.65 -7.70 -1.72
C VAL A 81 -0.82 -6.73 -0.56
N CYS A 82 -0.26 -5.53 -0.70
CA CYS A 82 -0.51 -4.40 0.20
C CYS A 82 -1.66 -3.56 -0.35
N GLU A 83 -2.76 -3.52 0.38
CA GLU A 83 -3.94 -2.73 0.07
C GLU A 83 -3.77 -1.33 0.67
N ALA A 84 -3.77 -0.30 -0.15
CA ALA A 84 -3.51 1.09 0.22
C ALA A 84 -4.54 2.08 -0.36
N PHE A 85 -5.77 1.65 -0.60
CA PHE A 85 -6.87 2.52 -1.05
C PHE A 85 -7.31 3.46 0.10
N ASP A 86 -7.92 4.56 -0.27
CA ASP A 86 -8.48 5.54 0.67
C ASP A 86 -9.99 5.35 0.92
N ARG A 87 -10.70 4.71 0.00
CA ARG A 87 -12.15 4.47 0.10
C ARG A 87 -12.48 3.15 0.76
N PRO A 88 -13.29 3.13 1.83
CA PRO A 88 -13.63 1.91 2.57
C PRO A 88 -14.27 0.81 1.71
N ASP A 89 -15.15 1.18 0.77
CA ASP A 89 -15.79 0.25 -0.15
C ASP A 89 -14.80 -0.45 -1.07
N GLN A 90 -13.80 0.29 -1.57
CA GLN A 90 -12.75 -0.24 -2.44
C GLN A 90 -11.76 -1.11 -1.66
N LYS A 91 -11.41 -0.73 -0.42
CA LYS A 91 -10.60 -1.55 0.49
C LYS A 91 -11.28 -2.90 0.73
N ALA A 92 -12.55 -2.88 1.12
CA ALA A 92 -13.33 -4.09 1.38
C ALA A 92 -13.46 -4.97 0.13
N MET A 93 -13.67 -4.37 -1.04
CA MET A 93 -13.73 -5.07 -2.32
C MET A 93 -12.41 -5.79 -2.60
N LEU A 94 -11.26 -5.08 -2.57
CA LEU A 94 -9.96 -5.67 -2.88
C LEU A 94 -9.63 -6.83 -1.93
N VAL A 95 -9.77 -6.61 -0.62
CA VAL A 95 -9.50 -7.65 0.40
C VAL A 95 -10.34 -8.90 0.14
N ARG A 96 -11.66 -8.74 -0.06
CA ARG A 96 -12.57 -9.86 -0.33
C ARG A 96 -12.19 -10.62 -1.60
N GLU A 97 -11.96 -9.89 -2.70
CA GLU A 97 -11.69 -10.50 -3.99
C GLU A 97 -10.34 -11.22 -4.02
N VAL A 98 -9.29 -10.64 -3.44
CA VAL A 98 -7.97 -11.29 -3.36
C VAL A 98 -8.05 -12.55 -2.48
N LEU A 99 -8.66 -12.47 -1.30
CA LEU A 99 -8.79 -13.64 -0.42
C LEU A 99 -9.61 -14.78 -1.05
N SER A 100 -10.56 -14.44 -1.91
CA SER A 100 -11.42 -15.41 -2.60
C SER A 100 -10.78 -16.00 -3.86
N LYS A 101 -10.14 -15.16 -4.69
CA LYS A 101 -9.68 -15.54 -6.04
C LYS A 101 -8.19 -15.90 -6.12
N CYS A 102 -7.39 -15.47 -5.14
CA CYS A 102 -5.94 -15.69 -5.08
C CYS A 102 -5.59 -16.47 -3.80
N PRO A 103 -5.78 -17.80 -3.77
CA PRO A 103 -5.70 -18.61 -2.55
C PRO A 103 -4.31 -18.62 -1.89
N GLU A 104 -3.25 -18.36 -2.65
CA GLU A 104 -1.87 -18.33 -2.14
C GLU A 104 -1.41 -16.92 -1.71
N THR A 105 -2.24 -15.89 -1.94
CA THR A 105 -1.88 -14.51 -1.67
C THR A 105 -2.29 -14.08 -0.26
N THR A 106 -1.36 -13.50 0.49
CA THR A 106 -1.62 -12.83 1.77
C THR A 106 -1.88 -11.35 1.54
N VAL A 107 -2.90 -10.80 2.18
CA VAL A 107 -3.25 -9.37 2.11
C VAL A 107 -2.76 -8.66 3.38
N ILE A 108 -2.16 -7.49 3.20
CA ILE A 108 -1.84 -6.54 4.27
C ILE A 108 -2.59 -5.25 3.94
N SER A 109 -3.44 -4.78 4.84
CA SER A 109 -4.31 -3.62 4.63
C SER A 109 -4.11 -2.57 5.72
N GLY A 110 -4.06 -1.29 5.34
CA GLY A 110 -4.01 -0.18 6.28
C GLY A 110 -5.41 0.27 6.71
N ASN A 111 -5.66 0.42 8.03
CA ASN A 111 -6.96 0.90 8.55
C ASN A 111 -6.79 1.65 9.86
N GLY A 112 -7.24 2.92 9.91
CA GLY A 112 -7.10 3.76 11.09
C GLY A 112 -5.72 4.42 11.16
N MET A 113 -5.52 5.47 10.35
CA MET A 113 -4.29 6.26 10.33
C MET A 113 -4.57 7.75 10.16
N ALA A 114 -5.85 8.16 10.24
CA ALA A 114 -6.23 9.56 10.11
C ALA A 114 -5.78 10.38 11.32
N GLY A 115 -5.61 11.69 11.08
CA GLY A 115 -5.32 12.66 12.13
C GLY A 115 -3.95 12.55 12.77
N TYR A 116 -3.87 13.01 14.02
CA TYR A 116 -2.64 13.17 14.80
C TYR A 116 -2.74 12.53 16.20
N ALA A 117 -3.60 11.52 16.38
CA ALA A 117 -3.67 10.74 17.62
C ALA A 117 -2.35 10.02 17.91
N ASP A 118 -2.21 9.41 19.08
CA ASP A 118 -0.99 8.72 19.50
C ASP A 118 -0.55 7.69 18.44
N ILE A 119 0.64 7.86 17.94
CA ILE A 119 1.23 7.00 16.92
C ILE A 119 1.51 5.59 17.44
N ASN A 120 1.68 5.40 18.76
CA ASN A 120 1.89 4.10 19.38
C ASN A 120 0.62 3.23 19.37
N GLU A 121 -0.54 3.78 19.05
CA GLU A 121 -1.76 3.01 18.84
C GLU A 121 -1.78 2.27 17.48
N ILE A 122 -0.93 2.68 16.54
CA ILE A 122 -0.79 1.96 15.25
C ILE A 122 -0.14 0.61 15.52
N ARG A 123 -0.85 -0.46 15.14
CA ARG A 123 -0.41 -1.85 15.38
C ARG A 123 -0.65 -2.70 14.16
N THR A 124 0.11 -3.79 14.03
CA THR A 124 -0.14 -4.85 13.07
C THR A 124 -0.88 -5.98 13.78
N GLN A 125 -2.02 -6.39 13.23
CA GLN A 125 -2.82 -7.50 13.74
C GLN A 125 -3.10 -8.52 12.63
N ARG A 126 -2.92 -9.80 12.93
CA ARG A 126 -3.38 -10.87 12.06
C ARG A 126 -4.85 -11.13 12.34
N VAL A 127 -5.72 -10.77 11.38
CA VAL A 127 -7.19 -10.86 11.52
C VAL A 127 -7.70 -12.21 11.02
N MET A 128 -7.07 -12.73 9.95
CA MET A 128 -7.38 -14.05 9.37
C MET A 128 -6.07 -14.74 8.98
N GLN A 129 -6.17 -16.00 8.54
CA GLN A 129 -4.98 -16.78 8.14
C GLN A 129 -4.10 -16.03 7.13
N ARG A 130 -4.73 -15.33 6.18
CA ARG A 130 -4.06 -14.60 5.09
C ARG A 130 -4.42 -13.11 5.07
N LEU A 131 -4.80 -12.52 6.22
CA LEU A 131 -5.13 -11.10 6.33
C LEU A 131 -4.46 -10.47 7.55
N TYR A 132 -3.65 -9.46 7.32
CA TYR A 132 -3.08 -8.57 8.32
C TYR A 132 -3.68 -7.17 8.16
N VAL A 133 -3.96 -6.51 9.28
CA VAL A 133 -4.43 -5.11 9.30
C VAL A 133 -3.47 -4.28 10.12
N CYS A 134 -3.01 -3.17 9.55
CA CYS A 134 -2.12 -2.20 10.17
C CYS A 134 -2.88 -0.90 10.41
N GLY A 135 -2.78 -0.35 11.63
CA GLY A 135 -3.45 0.89 12.02
C GLY A 135 -4.02 0.80 13.42
N ASP A 136 -4.71 1.85 13.84
CA ASP A 136 -5.40 1.89 15.14
C ASP A 136 -6.84 1.33 15.09
N GLN A 137 -7.38 1.14 13.88
CA GLN A 137 -8.74 0.64 13.59
C GLN A 137 -9.86 1.49 14.22
N LYS A 138 -9.59 2.75 14.56
CA LYS A 138 -10.52 3.67 15.22
C LYS A 138 -10.68 4.97 14.44
N THR A 139 -9.56 5.58 14.00
CA THR A 139 -9.57 6.89 13.37
C THR A 139 -10.03 6.81 11.92
N ASP A 140 -10.92 7.74 11.54
CA ASP A 140 -11.46 7.83 10.18
C ASP A 140 -11.22 9.24 9.60
N VAL A 141 -11.12 9.33 8.29
CA VAL A 141 -11.09 10.60 7.55
C VAL A 141 -12.38 11.39 7.70
N GLY A 142 -13.52 10.72 7.99
CA GLY A 142 -14.82 11.33 8.26
C GLY A 142 -14.87 12.22 9.50
N ASP A 143 -13.89 12.11 10.39
CA ASP A 143 -13.75 12.96 11.58
C ASP A 143 -13.24 14.38 11.25
N GLY A 144 -13.08 14.72 9.98
CA GLY A 144 -12.74 16.06 9.49
C GLY A 144 -11.26 16.45 9.58
N ILE A 145 -10.41 15.55 10.07
CA ILE A 145 -8.97 15.81 10.28
C ILE A 145 -8.14 15.37 9.06
N GLY A 146 -8.63 14.40 8.29
CA GLY A 146 -7.97 13.88 7.09
C GLY A 146 -6.72 13.04 7.37
N LEU A 147 -6.00 12.74 6.29
CA LEU A 147 -4.75 11.97 6.34
C LEU A 147 -3.55 12.94 6.36
N ILE A 148 -2.60 12.69 7.26
CA ILE A 148 -1.35 13.47 7.39
C ILE A 148 -0.14 12.54 7.45
N ALA A 149 1.02 13.04 7.00
CA ALA A 149 2.21 12.25 6.75
C ALA A 149 2.69 11.37 7.92
N PRO A 150 2.81 11.82 9.18
CA PRO A 150 3.41 11.02 10.24
C PRO A 150 2.68 9.69 10.48
N ARG A 151 1.37 9.72 10.64
CA ARG A 151 0.59 8.51 10.92
C ARG A 151 0.45 7.62 9.69
N VAL A 152 0.31 8.20 8.51
CA VAL A 152 0.34 7.47 7.23
C VAL A 152 1.67 6.74 7.05
N SER A 153 2.79 7.43 7.34
CA SER A 153 4.13 6.83 7.26
C SER A 153 4.32 5.70 8.27
N ALA A 154 3.84 5.88 9.51
CA ALA A 154 3.91 4.85 10.55
C ALA A 154 3.11 3.60 10.16
N CYS A 155 1.88 3.78 9.69
CA CYS A 155 1.06 2.67 9.22
C CYS A 155 1.75 1.94 8.05
N ALA A 156 2.25 2.68 7.07
CA ALA A 156 2.98 2.11 5.94
C ALA A 156 4.27 1.38 6.38
N ALA A 157 4.94 1.84 7.44
CA ALA A 157 6.11 1.15 8.00
C ALA A 157 5.72 -0.19 8.65
N HIS A 158 4.59 -0.26 9.33
CA HIS A 158 4.03 -1.51 9.82
C HIS A 158 3.72 -2.49 8.70
N GLU A 159 3.09 -2.00 7.61
CA GLU A 159 2.77 -2.82 6.44
C GLU A 159 4.04 -3.33 5.74
N ALA A 160 5.01 -2.45 5.46
CA ALA A 160 6.28 -2.82 4.85
C ALA A 160 7.07 -3.83 5.71
N ASN A 161 7.11 -3.63 7.03
CA ASN A 161 7.76 -4.57 7.94
C ASN A 161 7.06 -5.93 7.95
N GLN A 162 5.73 -5.96 7.89
CA GLN A 162 4.98 -7.23 7.80
C GLN A 162 5.28 -7.98 6.50
N VAL A 163 5.44 -7.28 5.36
CA VAL A 163 5.91 -7.90 4.12
C VAL A 163 7.26 -8.59 4.32
N LEU A 164 8.23 -7.89 4.91
CA LEU A 164 9.57 -8.46 5.15
C LEU A 164 9.52 -9.67 6.09
N GLN A 165 8.72 -9.62 7.15
CA GLN A 165 8.54 -10.76 8.05
C GLN A 165 7.98 -11.99 7.31
N LEU A 166 6.97 -11.82 6.47
CA LEU A 166 6.38 -12.91 5.70
C LEU A 166 7.39 -13.52 4.71
N ILE A 167 8.18 -12.69 4.04
CA ILE A 167 9.22 -13.17 3.12
C ILE A 167 10.31 -13.95 3.86
N MET A 168 10.73 -13.48 5.03
CA MET A 168 11.81 -14.12 5.80
C MET A 168 11.36 -15.39 6.51
N GLN A 169 10.07 -15.52 6.84
CA GLN A 169 9.52 -16.76 7.43
C GLN A 169 9.38 -17.90 6.43
N ASN A 170 9.34 -17.59 5.13
CA ASN A 170 9.20 -18.58 4.06
C ASN A 170 10.54 -18.98 3.42
N LYS A 171 11.68 -18.56 4.03
CA LYS A 171 13.03 -18.99 3.70
C LYS A 171 13.48 -20.12 4.64
#